data_ebb521ba487a0da456a625a9fda2c132
#
_entry.id   ebb521ba487a0da456a625a9fda2c132
#
_cell.length_a   1.000
_cell.length_b   1.000
_cell.length_c   1.000
_cell.angle_alpha   90.00
_cell.angle_beta   90.00
_cell.angle_gamma   90.00
#
_symmetry.space_group_name_H-M   'P 1'
#
loop_
_entity.id
_entity.type
_entity.pdbx_description
1 polymer ?
#
loop_
_entity_poly.entity_id
_entity_poly.type
_entity_poly.pdbx_seq_one_letter_code
_entity_poly.pdbx_strand_id
1 'polypeptide(L)'
;MAQCTPKSFDLTGKVALITGASYGIGMAIAKAMAANGATIVFNDIKQELVDKGLASYAEVGIKAHGYVCDVTDEDAVNAMVAKITEEVGHINILVNNAGIIKRIPMTEMSAAQFRQVIDVDLNAPFIVAKAIIPDMIAQGGGKIINICSMMSELGRETVSAYAAAKGGLKMLTKNIASEYGAYNIQCNGIGPGYIATDRKSTRLNSSH
;
A
#
# COMPACT_ATOMS: atom_id res chain seq x y z
N MET A 1 26.64 -10.21 -9.80
CA MET A 1 26.06 -10.15 -11.16
C MET A 1 25.34 -8.82 -11.28
N ALA A 2 25.77 -7.92 -12.16
CA ALA A 2 25.07 -6.68 -12.42
C ALA A 2 23.72 -7.03 -13.06
N GLN A 3 22.61 -6.76 -12.35
CA GLN A 3 21.28 -6.89 -12.93
C GLN A 3 21.15 -5.77 -13.98
N CYS A 4 21.07 -6.16 -15.24
CA CYS A 4 20.77 -5.23 -16.33
C CYS A 4 19.28 -4.89 -16.24
N THR A 5 18.94 -3.82 -15.52
CA THR A 5 17.57 -3.28 -15.49
C THR A 5 17.37 -2.46 -16.74
N PRO A 6 16.35 -2.72 -17.57
CA PRO A 6 16.03 -1.86 -18.69
C PRO A 6 15.83 -0.42 -18.21
N LYS A 7 16.34 0.57 -18.93
CA LYS A 7 16.18 2.01 -18.59
C LYS A 7 14.74 2.45 -18.38
N SER A 8 13.78 1.72 -18.98
CA SER A 8 12.33 1.95 -18.80
C SER A 8 11.80 1.69 -17.39
N PHE A 9 12.56 1.00 -16.53
CA PHE A 9 12.20 0.71 -15.13
C PHE A 9 13.06 1.48 -14.13
N ASP A 10 13.87 2.43 -14.58
CA ASP A 10 14.68 3.26 -13.70
C ASP A 10 13.79 4.19 -12.86
N LEU A 11 13.93 4.10 -11.54
CA LEU A 11 13.24 4.91 -10.55
C LEU A 11 14.19 5.84 -9.79
N THR A 12 15.40 6.06 -10.31
CA THR A 12 16.39 6.95 -9.70
C THR A 12 15.81 8.35 -9.48
N GLY A 13 15.96 8.87 -8.27
CA GLY A 13 15.43 10.16 -7.87
C GLY A 13 13.90 10.18 -7.59
N LYS A 14 13.24 9.02 -7.57
CA LYS A 14 11.83 8.91 -7.18
C LYS A 14 11.70 8.47 -5.74
N VAL A 15 10.83 9.14 -4.99
CA VAL A 15 10.41 8.74 -3.65
C VAL A 15 9.13 7.91 -3.77
N ALA A 16 9.17 6.70 -3.23
CA ALA A 16 8.04 5.79 -3.21
C ALA A 16 7.57 5.55 -1.77
N LEU A 17 6.32 5.94 -1.48
CA LEU A 17 5.64 5.60 -0.22
C LEU A 17 4.83 4.32 -0.41
N ILE A 18 5.11 3.31 0.41
CA ILE A 18 4.38 2.04 0.43
C ILE A 18 3.75 1.84 1.79
N THR A 19 2.41 1.85 1.88
CA THR A 19 1.72 1.68 3.16
C THR A 19 1.73 0.23 3.62
N GLY A 20 1.92 0.00 4.94
CA GLY A 20 1.94 -1.34 5.55
C GLY A 20 3.06 -2.22 5.01
N ALA A 21 4.27 -1.66 4.80
CA ALA A 21 5.35 -2.37 4.13
C ALA A 21 6.49 -2.83 5.07
N SER A 22 6.20 -3.02 6.34
CA SER A 22 7.16 -3.61 7.29
C SER A 22 7.45 -5.09 7.02
N TYR A 23 6.62 -5.76 6.22
CA TYR A 23 6.76 -7.19 5.84
C TYR A 23 5.86 -7.54 4.63
N GLY A 24 5.94 -8.79 4.16
CA GLY A 24 5.01 -9.36 3.18
C GLY A 24 5.07 -8.70 1.79
N ILE A 25 3.91 -8.52 1.16
CA ILE A 25 3.79 -8.01 -0.22
C ILE A 25 4.35 -6.59 -0.32
N GLY A 26 4.01 -5.71 0.63
CA GLY A 26 4.49 -4.33 0.63
C GLY A 26 6.01 -4.24 0.68
N MET A 27 6.66 -5.03 1.54
CA MET A 27 8.12 -5.10 1.60
C MET A 27 8.73 -5.64 0.31
N ALA A 28 8.13 -6.65 -0.32
CA ALA A 28 8.62 -7.19 -1.59
C ALA A 28 8.55 -6.14 -2.71
N ILE A 29 7.45 -5.37 -2.77
CA ILE A 29 7.29 -4.26 -3.70
C ILE A 29 8.37 -3.19 -3.44
N ALA A 30 8.55 -2.79 -2.18
CA ALA A 30 9.53 -1.80 -1.80
C ALA A 30 10.96 -2.24 -2.18
N LYS A 31 11.34 -3.50 -1.90
CA LYS A 31 12.65 -4.05 -2.30
C LYS A 31 12.84 -4.03 -3.82
N ALA A 32 11.81 -4.37 -4.59
CA ALA A 32 11.88 -4.30 -6.05
C ALA A 32 12.03 -2.86 -6.56
N MET A 33 11.31 -1.89 -5.97
CA MET A 33 11.45 -0.48 -6.33
C MET A 33 12.83 0.08 -5.95
N ALA A 34 13.37 -0.28 -4.77
CA ALA A 34 14.71 0.10 -4.34
C ALA A 34 15.80 -0.45 -5.30
N ALA A 35 15.65 -1.70 -5.75
CA ALA A 35 16.54 -2.30 -6.74
C ALA A 35 16.55 -1.57 -8.09
N ASN A 36 15.51 -0.78 -8.38
CA ASN A 36 15.40 0.10 -9.55
C ASN A 36 15.70 1.57 -9.23
N GLY A 37 16.27 1.87 -8.06
CA GLY A 37 16.80 3.20 -7.72
C GLY A 37 15.85 4.10 -6.93
N ALA A 38 14.64 3.65 -6.55
CA ALA A 38 13.73 4.46 -5.75
C ALA A 38 14.23 4.63 -4.32
N THR A 39 14.02 5.81 -3.76
CA THR A 39 14.06 6.06 -2.31
C THR A 39 12.81 5.49 -1.67
N ILE A 40 12.97 4.57 -0.71
CA ILE A 40 11.85 3.88 -0.08
C ILE A 40 11.43 4.58 1.20
N VAL A 41 10.14 4.88 1.25
CA VAL A 41 9.43 5.33 2.45
C VAL A 41 8.32 4.32 2.73
N PHE A 42 8.14 3.94 3.97
CA PHE A 42 7.05 3.06 4.37
C PHE A 42 6.48 3.45 5.73
N ASN A 43 5.26 3.02 6.01
CA ASN A 43 4.67 3.14 7.33
C ASN A 43 4.14 1.80 7.83
N ASP A 44 3.93 1.74 9.12
CA ASP A 44 3.11 0.72 9.77
C ASP A 44 2.43 1.33 11.01
N ILE A 45 1.45 0.62 11.59
CA ILE A 45 0.63 1.13 12.70
C ILE A 45 1.37 1.14 14.04
N LYS A 46 2.49 0.39 14.19
CA LYS A 46 3.23 0.22 15.44
C LYS A 46 4.72 0.45 15.25
N GLN A 47 5.36 1.09 16.23
CA GLN A 47 6.80 1.31 16.23
C GLN A 47 7.60 0.01 16.06
N GLU A 48 7.22 -1.05 16.77
CA GLU A 48 7.88 -2.36 16.68
C GLU A 48 7.89 -2.93 15.24
N LEU A 49 6.80 -2.71 14.50
CA LEU A 49 6.72 -3.16 13.10
C LEU A 49 7.61 -2.30 12.20
N VAL A 50 7.66 -1.00 12.45
CA VAL A 50 8.54 -0.08 11.72
C VAL A 50 10.00 -0.43 11.96
N ASP A 51 10.41 -0.64 13.22
CA ASP A 51 11.78 -1.01 13.58
C ASP A 51 12.19 -2.35 12.95
N LYS A 52 11.32 -3.35 13.01
CA LYS A 52 11.52 -4.63 12.33
C LYS A 52 11.64 -4.49 10.82
N GLY A 53 10.82 -3.63 10.21
CA GLY A 53 10.88 -3.32 8.79
C GLY A 53 12.21 -2.69 8.42
N LEU A 54 12.64 -1.66 9.15
CA LEU A 54 13.93 -0.99 8.94
C LEU A 54 15.10 -1.96 9.02
N ALA A 55 15.12 -2.85 10.02
CA ALA A 55 16.14 -3.89 10.15
C ALA A 55 16.16 -4.81 8.92
N SER A 56 14.97 -5.29 8.47
CA SER A 56 14.85 -6.19 7.32
C SER A 56 15.22 -5.53 5.98
N TYR A 57 15.08 -4.20 5.84
CA TYR A 57 15.59 -3.46 4.70
C TYR A 57 17.11 -3.31 4.76
N ALA A 58 17.66 -2.99 5.94
CA ALA A 58 19.11 -2.84 6.15
C ALA A 58 19.87 -4.14 5.89
N GLU A 59 19.33 -5.30 6.28
CA GLU A 59 19.91 -6.63 6.01
C GLU A 59 20.21 -6.88 4.52
N VAL A 60 19.43 -6.24 3.63
CA VAL A 60 19.61 -6.35 2.17
C VAL A 60 20.20 -5.08 1.55
N GLY A 61 20.78 -4.20 2.36
CA GLY A 61 21.49 -2.98 1.91
C GLY A 61 20.56 -1.85 1.44
N ILE A 62 19.27 -1.88 1.79
CA ILE A 62 18.33 -0.83 1.44
C ILE A 62 18.22 0.17 2.61
N LYS A 63 18.51 1.45 2.33
CA LYS A 63 18.24 2.54 3.25
C LYS A 63 16.78 3.00 3.06
N ALA A 64 15.89 2.55 3.94
CA ALA A 64 14.48 2.94 3.92
C ALA A 64 14.16 3.94 5.05
N HIS A 65 13.09 4.72 4.87
CA HIS A 65 12.55 5.64 5.87
C HIS A 65 11.23 5.07 6.39
N GLY A 66 11.13 4.83 7.69
CA GLY A 66 9.96 4.23 8.33
C GLY A 66 9.22 5.22 9.22
N TYR A 67 7.88 5.22 9.11
CA TYR A 67 7.01 6.11 9.90
C TYR A 67 5.91 5.31 10.60
N VAL A 68 5.59 5.68 11.85
CA VAL A 68 4.42 5.14 12.54
C VAL A 68 3.21 5.98 12.17
N CYS A 69 2.19 5.34 11.60
CA CYS A 69 0.95 6.02 11.22
C CYS A 69 -0.19 5.02 11.09
N ASP A 70 -1.32 5.31 11.71
CA ASP A 70 -2.58 4.66 11.37
C ASP A 70 -3.15 5.35 10.13
N VAL A 71 -3.17 4.63 9.02
CA VAL A 71 -3.64 5.16 7.72
C VAL A 71 -5.14 5.43 7.66
N THR A 72 -5.89 5.04 8.69
CA THR A 72 -7.32 5.35 8.83
C THR A 72 -7.57 6.71 9.53
N ASP A 73 -6.53 7.29 10.12
CA ASP A 73 -6.57 8.60 10.76
C ASP A 73 -6.05 9.68 9.78
N GLU A 74 -6.95 10.54 9.33
CA GLU A 74 -6.64 11.57 8.32
C GLU A 74 -5.61 12.60 8.83
N ASP A 75 -5.69 13.01 10.10
CA ASP A 75 -4.75 13.98 10.66
C ASP A 75 -3.36 13.36 10.81
N ALA A 76 -3.27 12.11 11.25
CA ALA A 76 -2.01 11.37 11.32
C ALA A 76 -1.39 11.17 9.93
N VAL A 77 -2.20 10.89 8.90
CA VAL A 77 -1.72 10.77 7.52
C VAL A 77 -1.19 12.10 7.00
N ASN A 78 -1.91 13.20 7.20
CA ASN A 78 -1.47 14.54 6.78
C ASN A 78 -0.14 14.91 7.46
N ALA A 79 0.00 14.67 8.76
CA ALA A 79 1.25 14.90 9.50
C ALA A 79 2.40 14.03 8.97
N MET A 80 2.15 12.74 8.69
CA MET A 80 3.15 11.86 8.12
C MET A 80 3.60 12.33 6.74
N VAL A 81 2.67 12.70 5.85
CA VAL A 81 2.98 13.17 4.49
C VAL A 81 3.81 14.45 4.53
N ALA A 82 3.44 15.42 5.40
CA ALA A 82 4.22 16.64 5.58
C ALA A 82 5.65 16.35 6.05
N LYS A 83 5.81 15.46 7.02
CA LYS A 83 7.11 15.05 7.54
C LYS A 83 7.96 14.33 6.49
N ILE A 84 7.37 13.46 5.68
CA ILE A 84 8.06 12.79 4.56
C ILE A 84 8.57 13.83 3.56
N THR A 85 7.72 14.79 3.21
CA THR A 85 8.09 15.84 2.24
C THR A 85 9.25 16.69 2.74
N GLU A 86 9.29 17.00 4.03
CA GLU A 86 10.38 17.76 4.67
C GLU A 86 11.69 16.95 4.76
N GLU A 87 11.62 15.69 5.21
CA GLU A 87 12.80 14.89 5.55
C GLU A 87 13.39 14.12 4.36
N VAL A 88 12.56 13.73 3.39
CA VAL A 88 12.94 12.83 2.30
C VAL A 88 12.72 13.48 0.93
N GLY A 89 11.61 14.20 0.75
CA GLY A 89 11.24 14.86 -0.48
C GLY A 89 9.83 14.50 -0.96
N HIS A 90 9.45 15.05 -2.11
CA HIS A 90 8.13 14.89 -2.70
C HIS A 90 7.84 13.43 -3.07
N ILE A 91 6.65 12.93 -2.70
CA ILE A 91 6.22 11.56 -2.98
C ILE A 91 5.80 11.44 -4.44
N ASN A 92 6.62 10.77 -5.25
CA ASN A 92 6.35 10.55 -6.68
C ASN A 92 5.48 9.32 -6.93
N ILE A 93 5.58 8.32 -6.05
CA ILE A 93 4.90 7.04 -6.18
C ILE A 93 4.23 6.69 -4.86
N LEU A 94 2.92 6.43 -4.90
CA LEU A 94 2.17 5.89 -3.77
C LEU A 94 1.76 4.45 -4.08
N VAL A 95 2.03 3.54 -3.13
CA VAL A 95 1.48 2.19 -3.15
C VAL A 95 0.60 1.99 -1.94
N ASN A 96 -0.71 2.01 -2.11
CA ASN A 96 -1.68 1.66 -1.10
C ASN A 96 -1.73 0.14 -0.94
N ASN A 97 -0.92 -0.37 0.00
CA ASN A 97 -0.77 -1.81 0.26
C ASN A 97 -1.32 -2.22 1.64
N ALA A 98 -1.39 -1.31 2.61
CA ALA A 98 -1.98 -1.61 3.91
C ALA A 98 -3.37 -2.24 3.75
N GLY A 99 -3.62 -3.30 4.49
CA GLY A 99 -4.89 -4.00 4.38
C GLY A 99 -5.01 -5.13 5.39
N ILE A 100 -6.25 -5.47 5.73
CA ILE A 100 -6.60 -6.55 6.63
C ILE A 100 -7.66 -7.45 6.01
N ILE A 101 -7.69 -8.70 6.43
CA ILE A 101 -8.75 -9.62 6.07
C ILE A 101 -9.31 -10.30 7.31
N LYS A 102 -10.63 -10.26 7.47
CA LYS A 102 -11.36 -11.04 8.47
C LYS A 102 -12.18 -12.11 7.76
N ARG A 103 -11.94 -13.36 8.12
CA ARG A 103 -12.67 -14.50 7.58
C ARG A 103 -13.74 -14.92 8.57
N ILE A 104 -14.93 -14.37 8.40
CA ILE A 104 -16.09 -14.57 9.28
C ILE A 104 -17.31 -14.75 8.40
N PRO A 105 -18.17 -15.77 8.63
CA PRO A 105 -19.45 -15.91 7.94
C PRO A 105 -20.26 -14.61 8.06
N MET A 106 -20.93 -14.21 6.99
CA MET A 106 -21.65 -12.93 6.93
C MET A 106 -22.67 -12.76 8.08
N THR A 107 -23.34 -13.84 8.45
CA THR A 107 -24.34 -13.83 9.54
C THR A 107 -23.73 -13.71 10.95
N GLU A 108 -22.43 -13.98 11.09
CA GLU A 108 -21.69 -13.91 12.36
C GLU A 108 -20.80 -12.66 12.47
N MET A 109 -20.56 -11.97 11.34
CA MET A 109 -19.73 -10.77 11.30
C MET A 109 -20.46 -9.59 11.92
N SER A 110 -19.90 -8.98 12.97
CA SER A 110 -20.47 -7.76 13.52
C SER A 110 -20.28 -6.56 12.57
N ALA A 111 -21.19 -5.58 12.66
CA ALA A 111 -21.06 -4.33 11.89
C ALA A 111 -19.73 -3.59 12.18
N ALA A 112 -19.23 -3.67 13.40
CA ALA A 112 -17.91 -3.08 13.76
C ALA A 112 -16.76 -3.77 13.05
N GLN A 113 -16.78 -5.12 12.97
CA GLN A 113 -15.77 -5.87 12.23
C GLN A 113 -15.82 -5.59 10.72
N PHE A 114 -17.02 -5.42 10.17
CA PHE A 114 -17.20 -5.03 8.76
C PHE A 114 -16.61 -3.65 8.51
N ARG A 115 -16.98 -2.64 9.32
CA ARG A 115 -16.49 -1.27 9.21
C ARG A 115 -14.97 -1.22 9.30
N GLN A 116 -14.35 -1.93 10.24
CA GLN A 116 -12.89 -1.95 10.38
C GLN A 116 -12.18 -2.42 9.10
N VAL A 117 -12.73 -3.40 8.37
CA VAL A 117 -12.16 -3.83 7.09
C VAL A 117 -12.36 -2.74 6.01
N ILE A 118 -13.54 -2.13 5.95
CA ILE A 118 -13.80 -1.01 5.03
C ILE A 118 -12.85 0.16 5.31
N ASP A 119 -12.65 0.51 6.58
CA ASP A 119 -11.79 1.64 6.96
C ASP A 119 -10.36 1.41 6.50
N VAL A 120 -9.79 0.24 6.73
CA VAL A 120 -8.38 -0.05 6.37
C VAL A 120 -8.21 -0.31 4.87
N ASP A 121 -9.14 -1.05 4.23
CA ASP A 121 -8.92 -1.56 2.86
C ASP A 121 -9.54 -0.68 1.76
N LEU A 122 -10.35 0.34 2.15
CA LEU A 122 -10.99 1.27 1.21
C LEU A 122 -10.82 2.74 1.63
N ASN A 123 -11.20 3.10 2.87
CA ASN A 123 -11.15 4.49 3.30
C ASN A 123 -9.70 4.98 3.45
N ALA A 124 -8.81 4.17 4.01
CA ALA A 124 -7.40 4.54 4.15
C ALA A 124 -6.70 4.81 2.80
N PRO A 125 -6.83 3.98 1.73
CA PRO A 125 -6.35 4.33 0.40
C PRO A 125 -6.85 5.68 -0.13
N PHE A 126 -8.11 6.03 0.15
CA PHE A 126 -8.66 7.34 -0.19
C PHE A 126 -7.98 8.46 0.60
N ILE A 127 -7.85 8.32 1.92
CA ILE A 127 -7.24 9.31 2.82
C ILE A 127 -5.79 9.58 2.40
N VAL A 128 -4.99 8.53 2.19
CA VAL A 128 -3.58 8.67 1.80
C VAL A 128 -3.45 9.30 0.41
N ALA A 129 -4.26 8.86 -0.57
CA ALA A 129 -4.26 9.47 -1.90
C ALA A 129 -4.65 10.94 -1.86
N LYS A 130 -5.70 11.30 -1.10
CA LYS A 130 -6.16 12.68 -0.90
C LYS A 130 -5.06 13.58 -0.35
N ALA A 131 -4.26 13.08 0.60
CA ALA A 131 -3.16 13.85 1.20
C ALA A 131 -2.00 14.12 0.23
N ILE A 132 -1.76 13.22 -0.75
CA ILE A 132 -0.58 13.27 -1.63
C ILE A 132 -0.91 13.93 -2.99
N ILE A 133 -2.11 13.75 -3.51
CA ILE A 133 -2.51 14.25 -4.84
C ILE A 133 -2.23 15.75 -5.06
N PRO A 134 -2.50 16.66 -4.11
CA PRO A 134 -2.20 18.08 -4.30
C PRO A 134 -0.73 18.35 -4.60
N ASP A 135 0.18 17.67 -3.90
CA ASP A 135 1.62 17.79 -4.14
C ASP A 135 2.01 17.16 -5.49
N MET A 136 1.46 16.00 -5.85
CA MET A 136 1.67 15.40 -7.17
C MET A 136 1.24 16.34 -8.32
N ILE A 137 0.14 17.06 -8.15
CA ILE A 137 -0.31 18.08 -9.13
C ILE A 137 0.73 19.20 -9.23
N ALA A 138 1.19 19.73 -8.10
CA ALA A 138 2.19 20.78 -8.05
C ALA A 138 3.53 20.37 -8.68
N GLN A 139 3.89 19.08 -8.57
CA GLN A 139 5.11 18.49 -9.17
C GLN A 139 4.93 18.09 -10.65
N GLY A 140 3.75 18.26 -11.25
CA GLY A 140 3.46 17.93 -12.64
C GLY A 140 3.20 16.44 -12.90
N GLY A 141 2.88 15.66 -11.89
CA GLY A 141 2.44 14.28 -12.05
C GLY A 141 2.83 13.34 -10.92
N GLY A 142 2.29 12.13 -10.96
CA GLY A 142 2.56 11.10 -9.96
C GLY A 142 2.04 9.72 -10.39
N LYS A 143 2.36 8.71 -9.61
CA LYS A 143 1.88 7.34 -9.82
C LYS A 143 1.24 6.80 -8.55
N ILE A 144 0.02 6.30 -8.66
CA ILE A 144 -0.72 5.67 -7.56
C ILE A 144 -0.99 4.22 -7.94
N ILE A 145 -0.64 3.31 -7.06
CA ILE A 145 -0.87 1.87 -7.21
C ILE A 145 -1.70 1.40 -6.01
N ASN A 146 -2.88 0.90 -6.28
CA ASN A 146 -3.75 0.33 -5.26
C ASN A 146 -3.65 -1.21 -5.28
N ILE A 147 -3.30 -1.83 -4.16
CA ILE A 147 -3.31 -3.28 -4.04
C ILE A 147 -4.75 -3.75 -3.82
N CYS A 148 -5.38 -4.04 -4.94
CA CYS A 148 -6.71 -4.64 -5.02
C CYS A 148 -6.65 -6.15 -4.67
N SER A 149 -7.50 -6.97 -5.25
CA SER A 149 -7.53 -8.42 -5.07
C SER A 149 -8.30 -9.05 -6.22
N MET A 150 -8.14 -10.36 -6.42
CA MET A 150 -9.11 -11.13 -7.20
C MET A 150 -10.53 -11.01 -6.61
N MET A 151 -10.65 -10.73 -5.30
CA MET A 151 -11.95 -10.44 -4.66
C MET A 151 -12.55 -9.08 -5.05
N SER A 152 -11.88 -8.28 -5.84
CA SER A 152 -12.47 -7.10 -6.49
C SER A 152 -13.43 -7.47 -7.63
N GLU A 153 -13.37 -8.71 -8.12
CA GLU A 153 -14.18 -9.25 -9.22
C GLU A 153 -14.99 -10.47 -8.78
N LEU A 154 -14.45 -11.26 -7.83
CA LEU A 154 -15.00 -12.56 -7.46
C LEU A 154 -15.56 -12.53 -6.04
N GLY A 155 -16.63 -13.29 -5.82
CA GLY A 155 -17.15 -13.60 -4.48
C GLY A 155 -16.47 -14.84 -3.88
N ARG A 156 -16.33 -14.86 -2.55
CA ARG A 156 -15.87 -16.02 -1.78
C ARG A 156 -16.55 -16.03 -0.41
N GLU A 157 -16.72 -17.21 0.14
CA GLU A 157 -17.23 -17.40 1.50
C GLU A 157 -16.36 -16.67 2.54
N THR A 158 -16.99 -16.19 3.58
CA THR A 158 -16.38 -15.60 4.79
C THR A 158 -15.58 -14.31 4.59
N VAL A 159 -15.56 -13.71 3.42
CA VAL A 159 -14.76 -12.50 3.12
C VAL A 159 -15.62 -11.33 2.63
N SER A 160 -16.88 -11.25 3.03
CA SER A 160 -17.83 -10.23 2.55
C SER A 160 -17.31 -8.79 2.68
N ALA A 161 -16.80 -8.42 3.86
CA ALA A 161 -16.25 -7.08 4.08
C ALA A 161 -15.02 -6.81 3.21
N TYR A 162 -14.12 -7.79 3.10
CA TYR A 162 -12.91 -7.67 2.26
C TYR A 162 -13.25 -7.55 0.78
N ALA A 163 -14.18 -8.37 0.28
CA ALA A 163 -14.61 -8.30 -1.12
C ALA A 163 -15.29 -6.95 -1.43
N ALA A 164 -16.16 -6.46 -0.52
CA ALA A 164 -16.79 -5.15 -0.65
C ALA A 164 -15.74 -4.02 -0.68
N ALA A 165 -14.76 -4.03 0.24
CA ALA A 165 -13.69 -3.05 0.28
C ALA A 165 -12.83 -3.09 -1.00
N LYS A 166 -12.40 -4.27 -1.44
CA LYS A 166 -11.55 -4.41 -2.64
C LYS A 166 -12.30 -4.13 -3.95
N GLY A 167 -13.62 -4.41 -4.00
CA GLY A 167 -14.51 -3.96 -5.08
C GLY A 167 -14.60 -2.43 -5.13
N GLY A 168 -14.81 -1.79 -3.97
CA GLY A 168 -14.80 -0.33 -3.83
C GLY A 168 -13.46 0.28 -4.22
N LEU A 169 -12.34 -0.32 -3.78
CA LEU A 169 -10.98 0.14 -4.12
C LEU A 169 -10.70 0.09 -5.62
N LYS A 170 -11.19 -0.94 -6.32
CA LYS A 170 -11.13 -1.02 -7.78
C LYS A 170 -11.86 0.17 -8.44
N MET A 171 -13.04 0.53 -7.94
CA MET A 171 -13.78 1.68 -8.48
C MET A 171 -13.12 3.01 -8.11
N LEU A 172 -12.61 3.15 -6.88
CA LEU A 172 -11.83 4.31 -6.46
C LEU A 172 -10.59 4.51 -7.36
N THR A 173 -9.90 3.41 -7.70
CA THR A 173 -8.75 3.45 -8.62
C THR A 173 -9.13 4.07 -9.98
N LYS A 174 -10.25 3.63 -10.56
CA LYS A 174 -10.76 4.17 -11.84
C LYS A 174 -11.14 5.64 -11.72
N ASN A 175 -11.77 6.00 -10.60
CA ASN A 175 -12.19 7.38 -10.36
C ASN A 175 -10.99 8.32 -10.23
N ILE A 176 -9.99 7.96 -9.44
CA ILE A 176 -8.74 8.74 -9.33
C ILE A 176 -8.07 8.88 -10.70
N ALA A 177 -7.98 7.80 -11.49
CA ALA A 177 -7.39 7.85 -12.83
C ALA A 177 -8.16 8.79 -13.77
N SER A 178 -9.50 8.80 -13.70
CA SER A 178 -10.36 9.67 -14.52
C SER A 178 -10.26 11.13 -14.09
N GLU A 179 -10.27 11.40 -12.78
CA GLU A 179 -10.31 12.74 -12.23
C GLU A 179 -8.96 13.48 -12.33
N TYR A 180 -7.86 12.75 -12.12
CA TYR A 180 -6.52 13.32 -12.05
C TYR A 180 -5.62 13.00 -13.24
N GLY A 181 -6.12 12.29 -14.25
CA GLY A 181 -5.36 11.96 -15.46
C GLY A 181 -4.85 13.18 -16.22
N ALA A 182 -5.61 14.26 -16.24
CA ALA A 182 -5.22 15.53 -16.87
C ALA A 182 -3.99 16.19 -16.19
N TYR A 183 -3.72 15.85 -14.93
CA TYR A 183 -2.55 16.33 -14.18
C TYR A 183 -1.35 15.36 -14.26
N ASN A 184 -1.34 14.45 -15.24
CA ASN A 184 -0.28 13.44 -15.39
C ASN A 184 -0.16 12.51 -14.17
N ILE A 185 -1.27 12.24 -13.47
CA ILE A 185 -1.34 11.27 -12.38
C ILE A 185 -2.00 10.01 -12.92
N GLN A 186 -1.25 8.90 -12.93
CA GLN A 186 -1.77 7.59 -13.30
C GLN A 186 -2.10 6.80 -12.03
N CYS A 187 -3.31 6.29 -11.97
CA CYS A 187 -3.76 5.40 -10.89
C CYS A 187 -4.12 4.03 -11.44
N ASN A 188 -3.47 2.99 -10.94
CA ASN A 188 -3.67 1.61 -11.38
C ASN A 188 -3.90 0.67 -10.19
N GLY A 189 -4.69 -0.39 -10.42
CA GLY A 189 -4.95 -1.44 -9.45
C GLY A 189 -4.24 -2.73 -9.82
N ILE A 190 -3.59 -3.35 -8.84
CA ILE A 190 -3.04 -4.70 -8.97
C ILE A 190 -3.95 -5.65 -8.21
N GLY A 191 -4.48 -6.67 -8.87
CA GLY A 191 -5.34 -7.70 -8.29
C GLY A 191 -4.59 -9.00 -8.00
N PRO A 192 -3.83 -9.12 -6.89
CA PRO A 192 -3.12 -10.34 -6.60
C PRO A 192 -4.05 -11.52 -6.38
N GLY A 193 -3.63 -12.70 -6.86
CA GLY A 193 -4.20 -13.96 -6.47
C GLY A 193 -3.62 -14.46 -5.13
N TYR A 194 -3.35 -15.77 -5.05
CA TYR A 194 -2.73 -16.37 -3.87
C TYR A 194 -1.20 -16.22 -3.93
N ILE A 195 -0.67 -15.25 -3.21
CA ILE A 195 0.78 -15.06 -3.06
C ILE A 195 1.20 -15.71 -1.74
N ALA A 196 2.20 -16.59 -1.78
CA ALA A 196 2.80 -17.17 -0.57
C ALA A 196 3.57 -16.09 0.17
N THR A 197 3.19 -15.84 1.42
CA THR A 197 3.89 -14.94 2.35
C THR A 197 3.98 -15.64 3.70
N ASP A 198 4.89 -15.23 4.56
CA ASP A 198 5.09 -15.82 5.90
C ASP A 198 3.79 -15.91 6.73
N ARG A 199 2.87 -14.99 6.48
CA ARG A 199 1.53 -15.01 7.11
C ARG A 199 0.65 -16.17 6.66
N LYS A 200 0.89 -16.75 5.46
CA LYS A 200 0.11 -17.86 4.90
C LYS A 200 0.75 -19.22 5.23
N SER A 201 2.06 -19.30 5.35
CA SER A 201 2.75 -20.55 5.68
C SER A 201 2.37 -21.07 7.05
N THR A 202 2.14 -20.20 8.02
CA THR A 202 1.70 -20.57 9.39
C THR A 202 0.27 -21.12 9.43
N ARG A 203 -0.57 -20.89 8.41
CA ARG A 203 -1.96 -21.38 8.36
C ARG A 203 -2.16 -22.65 7.53
N LEU A 204 -1.25 -22.97 6.62
CA LEU A 204 -1.30 -24.23 5.85
C LEU A 204 -0.90 -25.43 6.71
N ASN A 205 -0.16 -25.21 7.81
CA ASN A 205 0.22 -26.27 8.76
C ASN A 205 -0.79 -26.53 9.89
N SER A 206 -1.92 -25.82 9.93
CA SER A 206 -2.95 -25.96 10.98
C SER A 206 -4.26 -26.59 10.50
N SER A 207 -4.28 -27.15 9.29
CA SER A 207 -5.45 -27.88 8.75
C SER A 207 -5.05 -29.32 8.37
N HIS A 208 -4.88 -30.14 9.40
CA HIS A 208 -5.02 -31.59 9.36
C HIS A 208 -5.88 -32.03 10.52
#